data_ca3ee89d13ce56f547383cfd14c636cb
#
_entry.id   ca3ee89d13ce56f547383cfd14c636cb
#
_cell.length_a   1.000
_cell.length_b   1.000
_cell.length_c   1.000
_cell.angle_alpha   90.00
_cell.angle_beta   90.00
_cell.angle_gamma   90.00
#
_symmetry.space_group_name_H-M   'P 1'
#
loop_
_entity.id
_entity.type
_entity.pdbx_description
1 polymer ?
#
loop_
_entity_poly.entity_id
_entity_poly.type
_entity_poly.pdbx_seq_one_letter_code
_entity_poly.pdbx_strand_id
1 'polypeptide(L)'
;PLVWIPSYNTLTSWEKLHHPVFAPEATVNTLDDLLDCMKQTILKVKARGAVGIKTTSYPYREPSRKQAEEVFHDLKNDKPLKMPEPGELTPHLASNALVDYFVDEIISFVTEQDMTVAVHTGYWGDFRKLDPLHIIPMLQRHPNARFDIFHLGFPWIREALMLGKGFPNVWLNLCWTHIISQKMATSAINEAIDLIPANKMLAFGGDYHIPVEKVYGHLVMAREDIAKALAERVAEKQMTESQAIDLAHKWFWDNPVELYRLKV
;
A
#
# COMPACT_ATOMS: atom_id res chain seq x y z
N PRO A 1 2.01 10.91 -8.49
CA PRO A 1 2.82 9.69 -8.41
C PRO A 1 3.10 9.31 -6.95
N LEU A 2 3.41 8.03 -6.71
CA LEU A 2 3.83 7.49 -5.44
C LEU A 2 5.33 7.21 -5.46
N VAL A 3 5.98 7.33 -4.30
CA VAL A 3 7.41 7.00 -4.12
C VAL A 3 7.51 5.63 -3.48
N TRP A 4 8.20 4.71 -4.14
CA TRP A 4 8.47 3.44 -3.53
C TRP A 4 9.50 3.57 -2.41
N ILE A 5 9.22 2.97 -1.26
CA ILE A 5 10.13 2.89 -0.13
C ILE A 5 10.56 1.44 0.11
N PRO A 6 11.72 1.22 0.74
CA PRO A 6 12.13 -0.12 1.16
C PRO A 6 11.03 -0.83 1.94
N SER A 7 10.91 -2.12 1.70
CA SER A 7 9.99 -3.02 2.38
C SER A 7 10.74 -4.29 2.81
N TYR A 8 10.02 -5.29 3.28
CA TYR A 8 10.52 -6.50 3.91
C TYR A 8 11.70 -7.22 3.22
N ASN A 9 11.89 -7.08 1.91
CA ASN A 9 12.92 -7.78 1.14
C ASN A 9 14.08 -6.90 0.64
N THR A 10 14.12 -5.65 1.03
CA THR A 10 15.04 -4.66 0.43
C THR A 10 16.23 -4.30 1.31
N LEU A 11 16.04 -4.17 2.61
CA LEU A 11 17.13 -3.84 3.54
C LEU A 11 17.78 -5.13 4.09
N THR A 12 18.37 -5.94 3.22
CA THR A 12 18.87 -7.28 3.53
C THR A 12 20.37 -7.47 3.27
N SER A 13 21.06 -6.48 2.71
CA SER A 13 22.51 -6.46 2.54
C SER A 13 23.03 -5.03 2.57
N TRP A 14 24.34 -4.87 2.88
CA TRP A 14 24.99 -3.55 2.87
C TRP A 14 24.90 -2.87 1.49
N GLU A 15 25.07 -3.62 0.42
CA GLU A 15 24.94 -3.13 -0.95
C GLU A 15 23.53 -2.55 -1.23
N LYS A 16 22.49 -3.20 -0.75
CA LYS A 16 21.11 -2.74 -0.94
C LYS A 16 20.81 -1.44 -0.19
N LEU A 17 21.45 -1.17 0.93
CA LEU A 17 21.32 0.10 1.65
C LEU A 17 21.85 1.29 0.84
N HIS A 18 22.79 1.05 -0.08
CA HIS A 18 23.40 2.06 -0.95
C HIS A 18 22.76 2.09 -2.35
N HIS A 19 21.62 1.44 -2.53
CA HIS A 19 20.93 1.47 -3.82
C HIS A 19 20.55 2.91 -4.19
N PRO A 20 20.75 3.35 -5.47
CA PRO A 20 20.49 4.72 -5.92
C PRO A 20 19.08 5.27 -5.62
N VAL A 21 18.09 4.39 -5.45
CA VAL A 21 16.73 4.78 -5.07
C VAL A 21 16.66 5.26 -3.62
N PHE A 22 17.51 4.76 -2.73
CA PHE A 22 17.45 5.05 -1.30
C PHE A 22 18.49 6.07 -0.84
N ALA A 23 19.69 5.98 -1.41
CA ALA A 23 20.81 6.85 -1.06
C ALA A 23 21.72 7.10 -2.28
N PRO A 24 21.27 7.84 -3.30
CA PRO A 24 21.97 7.93 -4.58
C PRO A 24 23.36 8.59 -4.50
N GLU A 25 23.64 9.42 -3.50
CA GLU A 25 24.88 10.21 -3.43
C GLU A 25 25.42 10.39 -2.00
N ALA A 26 24.80 9.79 -1.01
CA ALA A 26 25.18 9.99 0.38
C ALA A 26 25.98 8.82 0.96
N THR A 27 26.95 9.15 1.81
CA THR A 27 27.65 8.14 2.60
C THR A 27 26.78 7.76 3.80
N VAL A 28 26.19 6.57 3.76
CA VAL A 28 25.41 6.02 4.88
C VAL A 28 26.35 5.32 5.85
N ASN A 29 26.59 5.90 7.01
CA ASN A 29 27.43 5.34 8.06
C ASN A 29 26.64 4.86 9.28
N THR A 30 25.49 5.47 9.53
CA THR A 30 24.62 5.25 10.67
C THR A 30 23.18 4.97 10.20
N LEU A 31 22.36 4.44 11.09
CA LEU A 31 20.93 4.26 10.85
C LEU A 31 20.23 5.62 10.61
N ASP A 32 20.66 6.67 11.31
CA ASP A 32 20.12 8.00 11.12
C ASP A 32 20.46 8.56 9.72
N ASP A 33 21.68 8.34 9.21
CA ASP A 33 22.02 8.72 7.83
C ASP A 33 21.11 8.04 6.82
N LEU A 34 20.77 6.76 7.00
CA LEU A 34 19.86 6.02 6.14
C LEU A 34 18.45 6.64 6.14
N LEU A 35 17.93 6.94 7.34
CA LEU A 35 16.62 7.58 7.50
C LEU A 35 16.60 8.96 6.88
N ASP A 36 17.61 9.77 7.13
CA ASP A 36 17.71 11.13 6.61
C ASP A 36 17.81 11.14 5.08
N CYS A 37 18.58 10.24 4.49
CA CYS A 37 18.65 10.08 3.03
C CYS A 37 17.26 9.81 2.44
N MET A 38 16.49 8.91 3.06
CA MET A 38 15.14 8.59 2.57
C MET A 38 14.18 9.76 2.77
N LYS A 39 14.21 10.42 3.93
CA LYS A 39 13.41 11.61 4.22
C LYS A 39 13.69 12.73 3.21
N GLN A 40 14.95 13.01 2.91
CA GLN A 40 15.33 14.00 1.90
C GLN A 40 14.87 13.62 0.50
N THR A 41 14.96 12.34 0.15
CA THR A 41 14.45 11.83 -1.14
C THR A 41 12.94 12.04 -1.24
N ILE A 42 12.19 11.71 -0.21
CA ILE A 42 10.73 11.94 -0.14
C ILE A 42 10.39 13.43 -0.32
N LEU A 43 11.09 14.32 0.36
CA LEU A 43 10.87 15.77 0.21
C LEU A 43 11.15 16.27 -1.21
N LYS A 44 12.25 15.81 -1.84
CA LYS A 44 12.59 16.14 -3.22
C LYS A 44 11.51 15.72 -4.21
N VAL A 45 10.97 14.51 -4.07
CA VAL A 45 9.93 14.01 -4.98
C VAL A 45 8.55 14.58 -4.66
N LYS A 46 8.26 14.88 -3.39
CA LYS A 46 7.06 15.64 -2.99
C LYS A 46 7.04 17.00 -3.68
N ALA A 47 8.16 17.71 -3.68
CA ALA A 47 8.30 19.00 -4.38
C ALA A 47 8.06 18.89 -5.90
N ARG A 48 8.21 17.68 -6.48
CA ARG A 48 7.92 17.37 -7.88
C ARG A 48 6.50 16.80 -8.10
N GLY A 49 5.65 16.82 -7.07
CA GLY A 49 4.25 16.43 -7.16
C GLY A 49 3.96 14.97 -6.73
N ALA A 50 4.85 14.30 -6.00
CA ALA A 50 4.52 13.04 -5.36
C ALA A 50 3.53 13.27 -4.22
N VAL A 51 2.50 12.42 -4.13
CA VAL A 51 1.36 12.57 -3.20
C VAL A 51 1.32 11.50 -2.12
N GLY A 52 2.22 10.53 -2.18
CA GLY A 52 2.29 9.45 -1.21
C GLY A 52 3.52 8.57 -1.41
N ILE A 53 3.66 7.60 -0.54
CA ILE A 53 4.66 6.54 -0.64
C ILE A 53 3.99 5.21 -0.98
N LYS A 54 4.75 4.27 -1.54
CA LYS A 54 4.32 2.89 -1.79
C LYS A 54 5.20 1.94 -0.99
N THR A 55 4.55 1.10 -0.20
CA THR A 55 5.18 -0.02 0.52
C THR A 55 4.43 -1.32 0.23
N THR A 56 4.77 -2.37 0.91
CA THR A 56 4.18 -3.71 0.72
C THR A 56 3.77 -4.27 2.08
N SER A 57 2.64 -4.96 2.14
CA SER A 57 2.24 -5.73 3.32
C SER A 57 3.27 -6.80 3.66
N TYR A 58 3.48 -7.02 4.92
CA TYR A 58 4.31 -8.09 5.48
C TYR A 58 3.94 -8.29 6.96
N PRO A 59 4.31 -9.40 7.59
CA PRO A 59 4.16 -9.59 9.03
C PRO A 59 4.94 -8.52 9.82
N TYR A 60 4.30 -7.36 10.01
CA TYR A 60 4.87 -6.22 10.70
C TYR A 60 5.00 -6.50 12.20
N ARG A 61 6.16 -6.20 12.77
CA ARG A 61 6.46 -6.39 14.18
C ARG A 61 6.66 -5.04 14.89
N GLU A 62 6.57 -5.06 16.20
CA GLU A 62 6.87 -3.88 17.02
C GLU A 62 8.27 -3.36 16.71
N PRO A 63 8.42 -2.12 16.22
CA PRO A 63 9.71 -1.57 15.85
C PRO A 63 10.57 -1.30 17.09
N SER A 64 11.86 -1.59 16.97
CA SER A 64 12.85 -1.36 18.02
C SER A 64 14.11 -0.75 17.42
N ARG A 65 14.40 0.50 17.78
CA ARG A 65 15.62 1.19 17.35
C ARG A 65 16.88 0.39 17.69
N LYS A 66 16.98 -0.13 18.90
CA LYS A 66 18.12 -0.94 19.34
C LYS A 66 18.36 -2.15 18.43
N GLN A 67 17.29 -2.92 18.16
CA GLN A 67 17.39 -4.08 17.28
C GLN A 67 17.70 -3.69 15.83
N ALA A 68 17.17 -2.57 15.37
CA ALA A 68 17.46 -2.03 14.04
C ALA A 68 18.94 -1.62 13.91
N GLU A 69 19.51 -0.99 14.93
CA GLU A 69 20.94 -0.64 14.96
C GLU A 69 21.83 -1.89 14.98
N GLU A 70 21.44 -2.93 15.71
CA GLU A 70 22.15 -4.23 15.71
C GLU A 70 22.17 -4.86 14.30
N VAL A 71 21.02 -4.91 13.63
CA VAL A 71 20.92 -5.41 12.24
C VAL A 71 21.71 -4.53 11.28
N PHE A 72 21.59 -3.21 11.38
CA PHE A 72 22.36 -2.28 10.56
C PHE A 72 23.87 -2.48 10.69
N HIS A 73 24.36 -2.62 11.93
CA HIS A 73 25.77 -2.90 12.22
C HIS A 73 26.22 -4.26 11.66
N ASP A 74 25.41 -5.28 11.78
CA ASP A 74 25.72 -6.60 11.23
C ASP A 74 25.82 -6.56 9.70
N LEU A 75 24.89 -5.86 9.02
CA LEU A 75 24.97 -5.64 7.57
C LEU A 75 26.21 -4.85 7.16
N LYS A 76 26.59 -3.83 7.92
CA LYS A 76 27.80 -3.02 7.67
C LYS A 76 29.10 -3.84 7.76
N ASN A 77 29.09 -4.90 8.56
CA ASN A 77 30.23 -5.81 8.74
C ASN A 77 30.09 -7.10 7.93
N ASP A 78 29.27 -7.10 6.88
CA ASP A 78 29.02 -8.25 5.99
C ASP A 78 28.61 -9.53 6.72
N LYS A 79 27.99 -9.40 7.89
CA LYS A 79 27.43 -10.54 8.60
C LYS A 79 26.12 -10.97 7.95
N PRO A 80 25.93 -12.26 7.67
CA PRO A 80 24.67 -12.73 7.12
C PRO A 80 23.55 -12.49 8.13
N LEU A 81 22.41 -11.99 7.62
CA LEU A 81 21.18 -11.95 8.42
C LEU A 81 20.82 -13.36 8.87
N LYS A 82 20.41 -13.50 10.13
CA LYS A 82 19.81 -14.74 10.59
C LYS A 82 18.53 -14.96 9.80
N MET A 83 18.55 -15.96 8.96
CA MET A 83 17.39 -16.36 8.19
C MET A 83 16.45 -17.21 9.04
N PRO A 84 15.13 -17.13 8.83
CA PRO A 84 14.19 -18.05 9.48
C PRO A 84 14.55 -19.50 9.21
N GLU A 85 14.28 -20.37 10.19
CA GLU A 85 14.50 -21.82 10.06
C GLU A 85 13.64 -22.42 8.93
N PRO A 86 14.09 -23.53 8.30
CA PRO A 86 13.29 -24.24 7.32
C PRO A 86 11.91 -24.62 7.89
N GLY A 87 10.85 -24.21 7.22
CA GLY A 87 9.46 -24.39 7.68
C GLY A 87 8.84 -23.17 8.32
N GLU A 88 9.65 -22.20 8.79
CA GLU A 88 9.21 -20.85 9.02
C GLU A 88 8.98 -20.13 7.69
N LEU A 89 8.62 -18.88 7.73
CA LEU A 89 8.35 -18.09 6.53
C LEU A 89 9.51 -18.17 5.52
N THR A 90 9.22 -18.24 4.22
CA THR A 90 10.27 -18.28 3.18
C THR A 90 11.24 -17.10 3.33
N PRO A 91 12.55 -17.34 3.28
CA PRO A 91 13.59 -16.37 3.68
C PRO A 91 13.48 -14.98 3.02
N HIS A 92 13.09 -14.93 1.75
CA HIS A 92 12.96 -13.68 0.99
C HIS A 92 11.74 -12.83 1.36
N LEU A 93 10.98 -13.25 2.36
CA LEU A 93 9.78 -12.58 2.82
C LEU A 93 9.79 -12.30 4.33
N ALA A 94 10.83 -12.73 5.06
CA ALA A 94 10.99 -12.36 6.45
C ALA A 94 11.42 -10.89 6.51
N SER A 95 10.66 -10.07 7.24
CA SER A 95 11.17 -8.76 7.64
C SER A 95 12.26 -8.93 8.68
N ASN A 96 13.11 -7.92 8.81
CA ASN A 96 14.06 -7.82 9.90
C ASN A 96 13.79 -6.56 10.72
N ALA A 97 14.40 -6.45 11.89
CA ALA A 97 14.15 -5.32 12.78
C ALA A 97 14.53 -3.96 12.17
N LEU A 98 15.49 -3.93 11.24
CA LEU A 98 15.84 -2.71 10.50
C LEU A 98 14.68 -2.27 9.59
N VAL A 99 14.05 -3.20 8.88
CA VAL A 99 12.89 -2.90 8.03
C VAL A 99 11.71 -2.42 8.86
N ASP A 100 11.40 -3.11 9.96
CA ASP A 100 10.26 -2.75 10.80
C ASP A 100 10.42 -1.32 11.35
N TYR A 101 11.60 -1.00 11.86
CA TYR A 101 11.91 0.33 12.39
C TYR A 101 11.95 1.40 11.27
N PHE A 102 12.62 1.10 10.16
CA PHE A 102 12.72 2.02 9.03
C PHE A 102 11.34 2.39 8.46
N VAL A 103 10.48 1.40 8.24
CA VAL A 103 9.13 1.62 7.70
C VAL A 103 8.28 2.44 8.68
N ASP A 104 8.36 2.14 9.97
CA ASP A 104 7.65 2.87 11.03
C ASP A 104 8.03 4.36 11.07
N GLU A 105 9.33 4.65 11.05
CA GLU A 105 9.85 6.03 11.03
C GLU A 105 9.45 6.79 9.76
N ILE A 106 9.47 6.12 8.61
CA ILE A 106 9.07 6.75 7.34
C ILE A 106 7.57 7.00 7.29
N ILE A 107 6.74 6.08 7.82
CA ILE A 107 5.29 6.31 7.92
C ILE A 107 4.99 7.51 8.82
N SER A 108 5.66 7.62 9.97
CA SER A 108 5.54 8.77 10.86
C SER A 108 5.89 10.06 10.11
N PHE A 109 7.03 10.08 9.45
CA PHE A 109 7.50 11.24 8.68
C PHE A 109 6.54 11.65 7.56
N VAL A 110 6.07 10.71 6.73
CA VAL A 110 5.16 11.06 5.62
C VAL A 110 3.77 11.48 6.11
N THR A 111 3.35 11.00 7.28
CA THR A 111 2.13 11.46 7.94
C THR A 111 2.23 12.94 8.30
N GLU A 112 3.35 13.37 8.89
CA GLU A 112 3.64 14.78 9.16
C GLU A 112 3.70 15.63 7.88
N GLN A 113 4.09 15.00 6.76
CA GLN A 113 4.13 15.65 5.45
C GLN A 113 2.77 15.66 4.74
N ASP A 114 1.69 15.21 5.37
CA ASP A 114 0.33 15.07 4.80
C ASP A 114 0.30 14.21 3.51
N MET A 115 1.12 13.16 3.45
CA MET A 115 1.21 12.22 2.35
C MET A 115 0.49 10.91 2.69
N THR A 116 0.01 10.20 1.67
CA THR A 116 -0.70 8.92 1.81
C THR A 116 0.27 7.74 1.74
N VAL A 117 -0.02 6.68 2.48
CA VAL A 117 0.73 5.42 2.49
C VAL A 117 -0.04 4.38 1.67
N ALA A 118 0.39 4.11 0.45
CA ALA A 118 -0.16 3.03 -0.36
C ALA A 118 0.55 1.71 -0.01
N VAL A 119 -0.24 0.67 0.25
CA VAL A 119 0.26 -0.63 0.68
C VAL A 119 -0.14 -1.70 -0.32
N HIS A 120 0.84 -2.30 -0.98
CA HIS A 120 0.62 -3.48 -1.81
C HIS A 120 0.18 -4.64 -0.92
N THR A 121 -0.93 -5.29 -1.26
CA THR A 121 -1.45 -6.46 -0.55
C THR A 121 -1.85 -7.56 -1.54
N GLY A 122 -1.91 -8.79 -1.09
CA GLY A 122 -2.44 -9.90 -1.87
C GLY A 122 -1.53 -10.39 -2.99
N TYR A 123 -2.07 -10.55 -4.19
CA TYR A 123 -1.43 -11.24 -5.30
C TYR A 123 -0.12 -10.59 -5.76
N TRP A 124 0.96 -11.27 -5.49
CA TRP A 124 2.30 -11.19 -6.06
C TRP A 124 3.25 -12.08 -5.25
N GLY A 125 4.02 -12.96 -5.89
CA GLY A 125 4.94 -13.87 -5.19
C GLY A 125 4.23 -14.79 -4.19
N ASP A 126 4.75 -14.90 -2.98
CA ASP A 126 4.09 -15.66 -1.91
C ASP A 126 3.01 -14.80 -1.22
N PHE A 127 1.80 -14.81 -1.76
CA PHE A 127 0.70 -13.96 -1.29
C PHE A 127 0.25 -14.24 0.15
N ARG A 128 0.57 -15.40 0.77
CA ARG A 128 0.31 -15.65 2.20
C ARG A 128 0.89 -14.57 3.12
N LYS A 129 1.95 -13.92 2.68
CA LYS A 129 2.65 -12.87 3.41
C LYS A 129 2.22 -11.47 3.04
N LEU A 130 1.48 -11.40 1.95
CA LEU A 130 0.84 -10.18 1.50
C LEU A 130 -0.61 -10.11 1.98
N ASP A 131 -0.98 -10.96 2.96
CA ASP A 131 -2.25 -10.89 3.65
C ASP A 131 -2.42 -9.48 4.25
N PRO A 132 -3.51 -8.77 3.93
CA PRO A 132 -3.74 -7.43 4.44
C PRO A 132 -3.83 -7.37 5.97
N LEU A 133 -4.17 -8.45 6.67
CA LEU A 133 -4.26 -8.47 8.13
C LEU A 133 -2.90 -8.29 8.82
N HIS A 134 -1.80 -8.57 8.14
CA HIS A 134 -0.45 -8.38 8.68
C HIS A 134 -0.14 -6.94 9.06
N ILE A 135 -0.82 -5.95 8.47
CA ILE A 135 -0.56 -4.53 8.75
C ILE A 135 -1.40 -3.97 9.91
N ILE A 136 -2.25 -4.76 10.55
CA ILE A 136 -3.08 -4.28 11.67
C ILE A 136 -2.26 -3.56 12.75
N PRO A 137 -1.12 -4.11 13.22
CA PRO A 137 -0.31 -3.38 14.21
C PRO A 137 0.20 -2.03 13.68
N MET A 138 0.55 -1.94 12.40
CA MET A 138 0.96 -0.71 11.74
C MET A 138 -0.18 0.33 11.70
N LEU A 139 -1.40 -0.10 11.36
CA LEU A 139 -2.60 0.78 11.35
C LEU A 139 -2.89 1.35 12.74
N GLN A 140 -2.72 0.53 13.78
CA GLN A 140 -2.94 0.92 15.17
C GLN A 140 -1.87 1.88 15.69
N ARG A 141 -0.61 1.71 15.28
CA ARG A 141 0.50 2.59 15.65
C ARG A 141 0.41 3.96 14.99
N HIS A 142 -0.13 4.03 13.79
CA HIS A 142 -0.21 5.25 12.98
C HIS A 142 -1.67 5.67 12.71
N PRO A 143 -2.47 5.98 13.75
CA PRO A 143 -3.91 6.27 13.59
C PRO A 143 -4.20 7.53 12.75
N ASN A 144 -3.22 8.43 12.63
CA ASN A 144 -3.32 9.66 11.85
C ASN A 144 -2.81 9.51 10.40
N ALA A 145 -2.15 8.41 10.06
CA ALA A 145 -1.73 8.12 8.69
C ALA A 145 -2.93 7.69 7.85
N ARG A 146 -2.92 8.04 6.57
CA ARG A 146 -3.91 7.55 5.59
C ARG A 146 -3.32 6.37 4.84
N PHE A 147 -3.97 5.22 4.93
CA PHE A 147 -3.55 3.99 4.28
C PHE A 147 -4.46 3.65 3.09
N ASP A 148 -3.88 3.48 1.91
CA ASP A 148 -4.55 3.01 0.71
C ASP A 148 -4.14 1.55 0.44
N ILE A 149 -5.06 0.62 0.67
CA ILE A 149 -4.83 -0.82 0.50
C ILE A 149 -5.04 -1.20 -0.95
N PHE A 150 -3.94 -1.45 -1.66
CA PHE A 150 -3.92 -1.78 -3.08
C PHE A 150 -4.35 -3.22 -3.34
N HIS A 151 -4.97 -3.42 -4.50
CA HIS A 151 -5.38 -4.71 -5.05
C HIS A 151 -6.49 -5.39 -4.25
N LEU A 152 -7.19 -4.62 -3.38
CA LEU A 152 -8.26 -5.11 -2.51
C LEU A 152 -7.87 -6.41 -1.78
N GLY A 153 -6.58 -6.58 -1.46
CA GLY A 153 -6.07 -7.76 -0.75
C GLY A 153 -6.14 -9.07 -1.52
N PHE A 154 -6.47 -9.08 -2.81
CA PHE A 154 -6.71 -10.29 -3.59
C PHE A 154 -5.62 -11.38 -3.37
N PRO A 155 -5.94 -12.63 -2.96
CA PRO A 155 -7.29 -13.21 -2.81
C PRO A 155 -7.98 -12.96 -1.46
N TRP A 156 -7.37 -12.25 -0.51
CA TRP A 156 -7.83 -11.94 0.85
C TRP A 156 -8.83 -10.77 0.87
N ILE A 157 -9.84 -10.83 -0.02
CA ILE A 157 -10.75 -9.70 -0.29
C ILE A 157 -11.56 -9.35 0.97
N ARG A 158 -12.13 -10.34 1.65
CA ARG A 158 -12.99 -10.10 2.82
C ARG A 158 -12.18 -9.58 4.00
N GLU A 159 -10.95 -10.02 4.17
CA GLU A 159 -9.99 -9.51 5.12
C GLU A 159 -9.71 -8.02 4.85
N ALA A 160 -9.47 -7.64 3.60
CA ALA A 160 -9.28 -6.24 3.22
C ALA A 160 -10.55 -5.40 3.46
N LEU A 161 -11.74 -5.93 3.11
CA LEU A 161 -13.01 -5.26 3.40
C LEU A 161 -13.19 -5.02 4.91
N MET A 162 -12.82 -5.99 5.74
CA MET A 162 -12.88 -5.83 7.20
C MET A 162 -11.91 -4.77 7.72
N LEU A 163 -10.74 -4.57 7.09
CA LEU A 163 -9.87 -3.43 7.41
C LEU A 163 -10.55 -2.10 7.07
N GLY A 164 -11.14 -1.97 5.89
CA GLY A 164 -11.90 -0.78 5.47
C GLY A 164 -13.09 -0.48 6.38
N LYS A 165 -13.72 -1.52 6.93
CA LYS A 165 -14.82 -1.42 7.90
C LYS A 165 -14.35 -1.00 9.28
N GLY A 166 -13.24 -1.60 9.75
CA GLY A 166 -12.80 -1.51 11.15
C GLY A 166 -11.85 -0.35 11.45
N PHE A 167 -11.14 0.17 10.45
CA PHE A 167 -10.12 1.19 10.65
C PHE A 167 -10.48 2.50 9.95
N PRO A 168 -10.63 3.62 10.68
CA PRO A 168 -11.01 4.92 10.10
C PRO A 168 -9.95 5.48 9.16
N ASN A 169 -8.69 5.08 9.32
CA ASN A 169 -7.53 5.53 8.54
C ASN A 169 -7.19 4.62 7.34
N VAL A 170 -8.11 3.71 6.96
CA VAL A 170 -7.94 2.79 5.83
C VAL A 170 -8.88 3.13 4.69
N TRP A 171 -8.36 3.14 3.48
CA TRP A 171 -9.08 3.16 2.20
C TRP A 171 -8.75 1.90 1.42
N LEU A 172 -9.66 1.47 0.55
CA LEU A 172 -9.52 0.26 -0.25
C LEU A 172 -9.49 0.61 -1.74
N ASN A 173 -8.54 0.06 -2.46
CA ASN A 173 -8.28 0.37 -3.85
C ASN A 173 -8.43 -0.87 -4.74
N LEU A 174 -9.30 -0.78 -5.74
CA LEU A 174 -9.52 -1.82 -6.75
C LEU A 174 -8.37 -1.90 -7.79
N CYS A 175 -7.24 -1.27 -7.52
CA CYS A 175 -6.04 -1.38 -8.34
C CYS A 175 -5.77 -2.84 -8.72
N TRP A 176 -5.60 -3.14 -10.00
CA TRP A 176 -5.43 -4.46 -10.61
C TRP A 176 -6.56 -5.47 -10.40
N THR A 177 -7.47 -5.29 -9.45
CA THR A 177 -8.52 -6.28 -9.16
C THR A 177 -9.33 -6.62 -10.41
N HIS A 178 -9.61 -5.62 -11.25
CA HIS A 178 -10.34 -5.78 -12.51
C HIS A 178 -9.60 -6.65 -13.53
N ILE A 179 -8.29 -6.49 -13.68
CA ILE A 179 -7.48 -7.29 -14.63
C ILE A 179 -7.15 -8.68 -14.12
N ILE A 180 -7.17 -8.88 -12.80
CA ILE A 180 -6.99 -10.22 -12.23
C ILE A 180 -8.25 -11.06 -12.50
N SER A 181 -9.43 -10.51 -12.19
CA SER A 181 -10.71 -11.18 -12.49
C SER A 181 -11.88 -10.19 -12.39
N GLN A 182 -12.47 -9.81 -13.52
CA GLN A 182 -13.68 -8.97 -13.54
C GLN A 182 -14.83 -9.59 -12.75
N LYS A 183 -14.99 -10.90 -12.78
CA LYS A 183 -16.03 -11.58 -12.00
C LYS A 183 -15.84 -11.43 -10.50
N MET A 184 -14.62 -11.60 -10.02
CA MET A 184 -14.31 -11.40 -8.60
C MET A 184 -14.38 -9.93 -8.22
N ALA A 185 -13.92 -9.02 -9.10
CA ALA A 185 -14.05 -7.57 -8.89
C ALA A 185 -15.50 -7.16 -8.70
N THR A 186 -16.41 -7.56 -9.61
CA THR A 186 -17.85 -7.27 -9.50
C THR A 186 -18.44 -7.83 -8.21
N SER A 187 -18.09 -9.07 -7.82
CA SER A 187 -18.54 -9.67 -6.56
C SER A 187 -18.05 -8.89 -5.34
N ALA A 188 -16.76 -8.53 -5.34
CA ALA A 188 -16.15 -7.76 -4.25
C ALA A 188 -16.76 -6.35 -4.12
N ILE A 189 -17.07 -5.70 -5.24
CA ILE A 189 -17.75 -4.39 -5.25
C ILE A 189 -19.12 -4.52 -4.60
N ASN A 190 -19.89 -5.55 -4.93
CA ASN A 190 -21.20 -5.80 -4.32
C ASN A 190 -21.08 -6.03 -2.80
N GLU A 191 -20.10 -6.84 -2.33
CA GLU A 191 -19.85 -7.00 -0.89
C GLU A 191 -19.43 -5.67 -0.24
N ALA A 192 -18.61 -4.87 -0.90
CA ALA A 192 -18.13 -3.58 -0.40
C ALA A 192 -19.27 -2.54 -0.23
N ILE A 193 -20.24 -2.49 -1.13
CA ILE A 193 -21.40 -1.57 -1.05
C ILE A 193 -22.15 -1.77 0.27
N ASP A 194 -22.28 -3.01 0.73
CA ASP A 194 -22.99 -3.32 1.98
C ASP A 194 -22.13 -3.12 3.23
N LEU A 195 -20.81 -3.22 3.08
CA LEU A 195 -19.92 -3.41 4.22
C LEU A 195 -19.17 -2.15 4.63
N ILE A 196 -18.71 -1.35 3.67
CA ILE A 196 -17.81 -0.22 3.94
C ILE A 196 -18.45 1.13 3.61
N PRO A 197 -18.03 2.22 4.29
CA PRO A 197 -18.50 3.56 3.95
C PRO A 197 -18.14 3.96 2.52
N ALA A 198 -19.07 4.66 1.84
CA ALA A 198 -18.92 5.09 0.45
C ALA A 198 -17.63 5.91 0.16
N ASN A 199 -17.11 6.62 1.17
CA ASN A 199 -15.88 7.42 1.05
C ASN A 199 -14.58 6.63 1.31
N LYS A 200 -14.64 5.30 1.39
CA LYS A 200 -13.48 4.44 1.69
C LYS A 200 -13.02 3.57 0.51
N MET A 201 -13.67 3.70 -0.64
CA MET A 201 -13.34 2.91 -1.84
C MET A 201 -12.77 3.80 -2.94
N LEU A 202 -11.75 3.28 -3.65
CA LEU A 202 -11.22 3.85 -4.88
C LEU A 202 -11.46 2.84 -6.01
N ALA A 203 -12.18 3.29 -7.04
CA ALA A 203 -12.59 2.43 -8.16
C ALA A 203 -11.45 2.00 -9.07
N PHE A 204 -10.35 2.75 -9.12
CA PHE A 204 -9.27 2.52 -10.06
C PHE A 204 -7.92 2.96 -9.51
N GLY A 205 -6.91 2.13 -9.75
CA GLY A 205 -5.50 2.43 -9.56
C GLY A 205 -4.70 1.71 -10.64
N GLY A 206 -3.84 2.43 -11.35
CA GLY A 206 -3.07 1.87 -12.47
C GLY A 206 -1.94 0.96 -12.00
N ASP A 207 -1.15 1.41 -11.03
CA ASP A 207 0.08 0.75 -10.54
C ASP A 207 1.00 0.25 -11.68
N TYR A 208 1.16 1.08 -12.71
CA TYR A 208 1.96 0.80 -13.90
C TYR A 208 3.14 1.76 -14.00
N HIS A 209 4.28 1.23 -14.44
CA HIS A 209 5.47 2.03 -14.75
C HIS A 209 5.40 2.66 -16.15
N ILE A 210 4.65 2.02 -17.07
CA ILE A 210 4.55 2.46 -18.47
C ILE A 210 3.07 2.67 -18.80
N PRO A 211 2.63 3.90 -19.07
CA PRO A 211 1.36 4.17 -19.73
C PRO A 211 1.52 3.84 -21.23
N VAL A 212 0.51 3.74 -22.08
CA VAL A 212 -0.84 4.31 -22.00
C VAL A 212 -1.90 3.21 -22.15
N GLU A 213 -1.65 2.22 -23.03
CA GLU A 213 -2.62 1.23 -23.49
C GLU A 213 -3.13 0.37 -22.33
N LYS A 214 -2.24 -0.07 -21.46
CA LYS A 214 -2.60 -0.87 -20.27
C LYS A 214 -3.49 -0.09 -19.31
N VAL A 215 -3.16 1.19 -19.10
CA VAL A 215 -3.94 2.07 -18.21
C VAL A 215 -5.33 2.29 -18.79
N TYR A 216 -5.43 2.56 -20.10
CA TYR A 216 -6.69 2.76 -20.78
C TYR A 216 -7.57 1.49 -20.74
N GLY A 217 -7.02 0.35 -21.16
CA GLY A 217 -7.76 -0.92 -21.16
C GLY A 217 -8.24 -1.32 -19.77
N HIS A 218 -7.39 -1.15 -18.76
CA HIS A 218 -7.76 -1.40 -17.36
C HIS A 218 -8.86 -0.44 -16.87
N LEU A 219 -8.80 0.84 -17.23
CA LEU A 219 -9.84 1.81 -16.87
C LEU A 219 -11.20 1.47 -17.52
N VAL A 220 -11.20 0.96 -18.77
CA VAL A 220 -12.43 0.47 -19.41
C VAL A 220 -13.02 -0.69 -18.60
N MET A 221 -12.22 -1.70 -18.25
CA MET A 221 -12.65 -2.82 -17.40
C MET A 221 -13.19 -2.35 -16.04
N ALA A 222 -12.52 -1.41 -15.39
CA ALA A 222 -12.96 -0.85 -14.11
C ALA A 222 -14.34 -0.18 -14.22
N ARG A 223 -14.56 0.60 -15.29
CA ARG A 223 -15.86 1.23 -15.54
C ARG A 223 -16.96 0.21 -15.79
N GLU A 224 -16.68 -0.83 -16.55
CA GLU A 224 -17.63 -1.91 -16.82
C GLU A 224 -18.01 -2.66 -15.55
N ASP A 225 -17.04 -3.04 -14.72
CA ASP A 225 -17.28 -3.79 -13.48
C ASP A 225 -18.06 -2.96 -12.45
N ILE A 226 -17.70 -1.68 -12.29
CA ILE A 226 -18.43 -0.76 -11.40
C ILE A 226 -19.86 -0.54 -11.91
N ALA A 227 -20.02 -0.24 -13.20
CA ALA A 227 -21.35 -0.03 -13.79
C ALA A 227 -22.23 -1.26 -13.64
N LYS A 228 -21.67 -2.46 -13.85
CA LYS A 228 -22.39 -3.72 -13.69
C LYS A 228 -22.85 -3.94 -12.26
N ALA A 229 -21.97 -3.80 -11.28
CA ALA A 229 -22.33 -3.99 -9.86
C ALA A 229 -23.41 -2.98 -9.42
N LEU A 230 -23.27 -1.71 -9.80
CA LEU A 230 -24.24 -0.69 -9.45
C LEU A 230 -25.59 -0.90 -10.17
N ALA A 231 -25.59 -1.31 -11.43
CA ALA A 231 -26.81 -1.63 -12.18
C ALA A 231 -27.57 -2.81 -11.55
N GLU A 232 -26.86 -3.83 -11.06
CA GLU A 232 -27.48 -4.94 -10.31
C GLU A 232 -28.22 -4.42 -9.06
N ARG A 233 -27.60 -3.51 -8.29
CA ARG A 233 -28.21 -2.91 -7.08
C ARG A 233 -29.42 -2.02 -7.42
N VAL A 234 -29.39 -1.31 -8.53
CA VAL A 234 -30.54 -0.51 -9.02
C VAL A 234 -31.69 -1.43 -9.45
N ALA A 235 -31.39 -2.49 -10.20
CA ALA A 235 -32.37 -3.46 -10.64
C ALA A 235 -33.06 -4.18 -9.45
N GLU A 236 -32.33 -4.45 -8.40
CA GLU A 236 -32.82 -5.03 -7.14
C GLU A 236 -33.51 -4.01 -6.23
N LYS A 237 -33.60 -2.74 -6.63
CA LYS A 237 -34.21 -1.64 -5.87
C LYS A 237 -33.52 -1.35 -4.53
N GLN A 238 -32.24 -1.66 -4.41
CA GLN A 238 -31.42 -1.39 -3.22
C GLN A 238 -30.85 0.03 -3.23
N MET A 239 -30.79 0.65 -4.41
CA MET A 239 -30.45 2.07 -4.59
C MET A 239 -31.15 2.64 -5.82
N THR A 240 -31.24 3.96 -5.91
CA THR A 240 -31.70 4.66 -7.10
C THR A 240 -30.58 4.81 -8.13
N GLU A 241 -30.91 5.06 -9.38
CA GLU A 241 -29.93 5.35 -10.44
C GLU A 241 -29.06 6.57 -10.08
N SER A 242 -29.66 7.64 -9.53
CA SER A 242 -28.91 8.81 -9.08
C SER A 242 -27.89 8.45 -8.00
N GLN A 243 -28.28 7.65 -7.00
CA GLN A 243 -27.34 7.18 -5.97
C GLN A 243 -26.21 6.34 -6.54
N ALA A 244 -26.48 5.52 -7.56
CA ALA A 244 -25.47 4.72 -8.23
C ALA A 244 -24.46 5.60 -8.99
N ILE A 245 -24.94 6.62 -9.70
CA ILE A 245 -24.08 7.59 -10.40
C ILE A 245 -23.22 8.38 -9.41
N ASP A 246 -23.82 8.88 -8.33
CA ASP A 246 -23.11 9.63 -7.28
C ASP A 246 -22.02 8.75 -6.62
N LEU A 247 -22.31 7.48 -6.39
CA LEU A 247 -21.34 6.54 -5.81
C LEU A 247 -20.19 6.26 -6.78
N ALA A 248 -20.48 6.07 -8.06
CA ALA A 248 -19.45 5.90 -9.09
C ALA A 248 -18.54 7.13 -9.17
N HIS A 249 -19.13 8.35 -9.20
CA HIS A 249 -18.37 9.60 -9.21
C HIS A 249 -17.47 9.69 -7.98
N LYS A 250 -18.02 9.40 -6.80
CA LYS A 250 -17.27 9.42 -5.54
C LYS A 250 -16.06 8.48 -5.60
N TRP A 251 -16.21 7.27 -6.10
CA TRP A 251 -15.14 6.26 -6.13
C TRP A 251 -14.08 6.53 -7.20
N PHE A 252 -14.46 7.13 -8.35
CA PHE A 252 -13.51 7.47 -9.41
C PHE A 252 -12.84 8.82 -9.22
N TRP A 253 -13.47 9.75 -8.47
CA TRP A 253 -13.00 11.13 -8.40
C TRP A 253 -12.87 11.66 -6.98
N ASP A 254 -13.96 11.78 -6.21
CA ASP A 254 -13.93 12.48 -4.92
C ASP A 254 -12.99 11.81 -3.91
N ASN A 255 -13.11 10.49 -3.76
CA ASN A 255 -12.32 9.74 -2.79
C ASN A 255 -10.82 9.78 -3.10
N PRO A 256 -10.32 9.53 -4.35
CA PRO A 256 -8.91 9.70 -4.65
C PRO A 256 -8.42 11.16 -4.49
N VAL A 257 -9.24 12.15 -4.84
CA VAL A 257 -8.89 13.57 -4.63
C VAL A 257 -8.72 13.88 -3.15
N GLU A 258 -9.66 13.43 -2.31
CA GLU A 258 -9.60 13.62 -0.86
C GLU A 258 -8.43 12.86 -0.24
N LEU A 259 -8.29 11.56 -0.52
CA LEU A 259 -7.27 10.70 0.06
C LEU A 259 -5.86 11.21 -0.22
N TYR A 260 -5.59 11.54 -1.48
CA TYR A 260 -4.26 11.97 -1.94
C TYR A 260 -4.04 13.48 -1.91
N ARG A 261 -5.02 14.26 -1.41
CA ARG A 261 -4.95 15.73 -1.35
C ARG A 261 -4.60 16.35 -2.72
N LEU A 262 -5.24 15.85 -3.77
CA LEU A 262 -4.97 16.32 -5.13
C LEU A 262 -5.47 17.78 -5.28
N LYS A 263 -4.65 18.58 -5.93
CA LYS A 263 -5.04 19.93 -6.36
C LYS A 263 -5.64 19.82 -7.75
N VAL A 264 -6.94 19.85 -7.85
CA VAL A 264 -7.72 19.75 -9.08
C VAL A 264 -8.49 21.04 -9.31
#